data_92d7d46620b8431d2fe58210ecec7cde
#
_entry.id   92d7d46620b8431d2fe58210ecec7cde
#
_cell.length_a   1.000
_cell.length_b   1.000
_cell.length_c   1.000
_cell.angle_alpha   90.00
_cell.angle_beta   90.00
_cell.angle_gamma   90.00
#
_symmetry.space_group_name_H-M   'P 1'
#
loop_
_entity.id
_entity.type
_entity.pdbx_description
1 polymer ?
#
loop_
_entity_poly.entity_id
_entity_poly.type
_entity_poly.pdbx_seq_one_letter_code
_entity_poly.pdbx_strand_id
1 'polypeptide(L)'
;MINFANVTNITIPEGNVMKITDSSGIILWQKKSGGDYTFIDSIIVPSRAALDTGVGCKSSDYLYIDFAPLAATIYGAVIHAGTSKIMRFYIDGANGVYGKIDWYNHVILKPVVSGERHNMHMVEQKVFLDGVQKVNMSKVPAFTANTNVIVGGIGAKMTLYGAKHGSNESTLDLDLVPAIRNSDLVAGLYDNITKQFFPYGTATGG
;
A
#
# COMPACT_ATOMS: atom_id res chain seq x y z
N MET A 1 0.42 14.17 -6.52
CA MET A 1 0.29 15.36 -7.41
C MET A 1 0.71 14.91 -8.79
N ILE A 2 -0.23 14.84 -9.74
CA ILE A 2 0.10 14.52 -11.13
C ILE A 2 0.94 15.68 -11.65
N ASN A 3 2.14 15.43 -12.14
CA ASN A 3 2.95 16.44 -12.77
C ASN A 3 2.48 16.61 -14.23
N PHE A 4 1.74 17.65 -14.51
CA PHE A 4 1.20 17.94 -15.83
C PHE A 4 2.22 18.53 -16.81
N ALA A 5 3.49 18.69 -16.43
CA ALA A 5 4.50 19.33 -17.29
C ALA A 5 4.73 18.64 -18.65
N ASN A 6 4.36 17.36 -18.78
CA ASN A 6 4.49 16.58 -20.00
C ASN A 6 3.15 16.12 -20.58
N VAL A 7 2.03 16.67 -20.10
CA VAL A 7 0.69 16.33 -20.63
C VAL A 7 0.43 17.21 -21.85
N THR A 8 0.45 16.62 -23.03
CA THR A 8 0.25 17.35 -24.29
C THR A 8 -1.20 17.33 -24.77
N ASN A 9 -2.02 16.38 -24.31
CA ASN A 9 -3.42 16.30 -24.71
C ASN A 9 -4.29 15.81 -23.53
N ILE A 10 -5.32 16.58 -23.21
CA ILE A 10 -6.46 16.15 -22.42
C ILE A 10 -7.64 16.06 -23.38
N THR A 11 -8.03 14.84 -23.75
CA THR A 11 -9.22 14.64 -24.57
C THR A 11 -10.39 14.37 -23.65
N ILE A 12 -11.40 15.25 -23.68
CA ILE A 12 -12.68 15.04 -23.01
C ILE A 12 -13.68 14.68 -24.12
N PRO A 13 -13.89 13.39 -24.41
CA PRO A 13 -14.93 13.00 -25.37
C PRO A 13 -16.31 13.33 -24.79
N GLU A 14 -17.26 13.63 -25.66
CA GLU A 14 -18.67 13.65 -25.29
C GLU A 14 -19.06 12.24 -24.79
N GLY A 15 -19.39 12.17 -23.50
CA GLY A 15 -19.60 10.90 -22.79
C GLY A 15 -18.49 10.64 -21.75
N ASN A 16 -18.83 9.89 -20.76
CA ASN A 16 -18.13 9.66 -19.49
C ASN A 16 -16.71 9.07 -19.53
N VAL A 17 -15.94 9.23 -20.58
CA VAL A 17 -14.56 8.72 -20.66
C VAL A 17 -13.59 9.90 -20.69
N MET A 18 -12.79 10.03 -19.63
CA MET A 18 -11.67 10.97 -19.60
C MET A 18 -10.38 10.17 -19.68
N LYS A 19 -9.48 10.58 -20.57
CA LYS A 19 -8.21 9.94 -20.82
C LYS A 19 -7.12 11.00 -20.86
N ILE A 20 -6.06 10.81 -20.08
CA ILE A 20 -4.87 11.64 -20.14
C ILE A 20 -3.74 10.79 -20.73
N THR A 21 -3.13 11.29 -21.77
CA THR A 21 -1.97 10.65 -22.42
C THR A 21 -0.79 11.61 -22.40
N ASP A 22 0.42 11.06 -22.38
CA ASP A 22 1.63 11.84 -22.67
C ASP A 22 1.80 12.09 -24.18
N SER A 23 2.89 12.77 -24.55
CA SER A 23 3.22 13.10 -25.94
C SER A 23 3.50 11.88 -26.82
N SER A 24 3.78 10.73 -26.26
CA SER A 24 3.98 9.45 -26.96
C SER A 24 2.70 8.62 -27.09
N GLY A 25 1.57 9.12 -26.55
CA GLY A 25 0.29 8.42 -26.56
C GLY A 25 0.13 7.38 -25.47
N ILE A 26 1.07 7.31 -24.50
CA ILE A 26 0.95 6.43 -23.34
C ILE A 26 -0.18 6.97 -22.45
N ILE A 27 -1.10 6.09 -22.08
CA ILE A 27 -2.21 6.43 -21.19
C ILE A 27 -1.65 6.64 -19.79
N LEU A 28 -1.64 7.90 -19.35
CA LEU A 28 -1.27 8.25 -17.97
C LEU A 28 -2.44 8.09 -17.00
N TRP A 29 -3.65 8.24 -17.52
CA TRP A 29 -4.87 8.10 -16.75
C TRP A 29 -6.07 7.87 -17.67
N GLN A 30 -6.97 6.99 -17.27
CA GLN A 30 -8.23 6.75 -17.97
C GLN A 30 -9.36 6.51 -16.97
N LYS A 31 -10.41 7.32 -17.04
CA LYS A 31 -11.65 7.07 -16.31
C LYS A 31 -12.37 5.87 -16.94
N LYS A 32 -12.59 4.81 -16.17
CA LYS A 32 -13.55 3.76 -16.57
C LYS A 32 -14.96 4.30 -16.34
N SER A 33 -15.77 4.34 -17.39
CA SER A 33 -17.17 4.77 -17.31
C SER A 33 -17.97 3.81 -16.43
N GLY A 34 -18.78 4.34 -15.52
CA GLY A 34 -19.85 3.60 -14.86
C GLY A 34 -19.80 3.47 -13.34
N GLY A 35 -18.97 4.22 -12.61
CA GLY A 35 -18.91 4.11 -11.17
C GLY A 35 -18.53 5.41 -10.44
N ASP A 36 -18.68 5.42 -9.13
CA ASP A 36 -18.31 6.52 -8.25
C ASP A 36 -16.78 6.70 -8.14
N TYR A 37 -16.01 5.76 -8.71
CA TYR A 37 -14.56 5.70 -8.61
C TYR A 37 -13.89 5.49 -9.95
N THR A 38 -12.69 6.08 -10.09
CA THR A 38 -11.74 5.82 -11.18
C THR A 38 -10.55 5.09 -10.61
N PHE A 39 -10.31 3.86 -11.06
CA PHE A 39 -9.13 3.09 -10.68
C PHE A 39 -7.89 3.62 -11.41
N ILE A 40 -6.79 3.74 -10.68
CA ILE A 40 -5.50 4.23 -11.18
C ILE A 40 -4.41 3.24 -10.79
N ASP A 41 -3.27 3.29 -11.48
CA ASP A 41 -2.18 2.32 -11.27
C ASP A 41 -1.54 2.45 -9.90
N SER A 42 -1.42 3.68 -9.39
CA SER A 42 -0.77 3.93 -8.11
C SER A 42 -1.16 5.28 -7.50
N ILE A 43 -0.89 5.42 -6.20
CA ILE A 43 -0.97 6.71 -5.49
C ILE A 43 0.32 6.98 -4.72
N ILE A 44 0.64 8.25 -4.53
CA ILE A 44 1.72 8.64 -3.63
C ILE A 44 1.15 8.75 -2.22
N VAL A 45 1.68 7.94 -1.32
CA VAL A 45 1.42 8.02 0.11
C VAL A 45 2.48 8.92 0.74
N PRO A 46 2.11 10.11 1.24
CA PRO A 46 3.06 11.00 1.87
C PRO A 46 3.51 10.44 3.23
N SER A 47 4.69 10.87 3.68
CA SER A 47 5.17 10.59 5.03
C SER A 47 4.14 11.08 6.06
N ARG A 48 3.84 10.25 7.05
CA ARG A 48 2.82 10.45 8.12
C ARG A 48 1.37 10.26 7.67
N ALA A 49 1.11 9.91 6.42
CA ALA A 49 -0.22 9.46 6.05
C ALA A 49 -0.41 7.99 6.45
N ALA A 50 -1.45 7.71 7.19
CA ALA A 50 -1.84 6.37 7.61
C ALA A 50 -3.31 6.14 7.30
N LEU A 51 -3.62 4.97 6.80
CA LEU A 51 -4.97 4.50 6.53
C LEU A 51 -5.29 3.37 7.51
N ASP A 52 -6.23 3.58 8.42
CA ASP A 52 -6.80 2.53 9.25
C ASP A 52 -7.91 1.83 8.46
N THR A 53 -7.73 0.53 8.23
CA THR A 53 -8.68 -0.27 7.44
C THR A 53 -9.88 -0.78 8.24
N GLY A 54 -9.84 -0.72 9.56
CA GLY A 54 -10.82 -1.33 10.44
C GLY A 54 -10.70 -2.87 10.55
N VAL A 55 -9.78 -3.50 9.82
CA VAL A 55 -9.64 -4.96 9.75
C VAL A 55 -8.58 -5.44 10.74
N GLY A 56 -8.97 -6.33 11.64
CA GLY A 56 -8.05 -6.94 12.63
C GLY A 56 -7.09 -7.94 11.98
N CYS A 57 -5.93 -8.18 12.61
CA CYS A 57 -4.88 -9.04 12.09
C CYS A 57 -4.42 -10.07 13.12
N LYS A 58 -4.12 -11.28 12.66
CA LYS A 58 -3.50 -12.37 13.45
C LYS A 58 -2.11 -12.66 12.89
N SER A 59 -1.24 -13.24 13.70
CA SER A 59 0.13 -13.58 13.30
C SER A 59 0.23 -14.63 12.18
N SER A 60 -0.85 -15.38 11.95
CA SER A 60 -0.95 -16.38 10.88
C SER A 60 -1.50 -15.84 9.58
N ASP A 61 -2.02 -14.60 9.59
CA ASP A 61 -2.73 -14.05 8.44
C ASP A 61 -1.78 -13.73 7.28
N TYR A 62 -2.37 -13.66 6.10
CA TYR A 62 -1.74 -13.15 4.90
C TYR A 62 -1.77 -11.63 4.94
N LEU A 63 -0.61 -11.01 4.75
CA LEU A 63 -0.45 -9.58 4.62
C LEU A 63 0.41 -9.29 3.40
N TYR A 64 -0.09 -8.48 2.48
CA TYR A 64 0.58 -8.14 1.23
C TYR A 64 0.61 -6.64 1.00
N ILE A 65 1.70 -6.16 0.43
CA ILE A 65 1.82 -4.79 -0.09
C ILE A 65 2.69 -4.75 -1.34
N ASP A 66 2.27 -3.94 -2.30
CA ASP A 66 2.97 -3.64 -3.53
C ASP A 66 3.27 -2.13 -3.56
N PHE A 67 4.53 -1.76 -3.51
CA PHE A 67 4.96 -0.39 -3.31
C PHE A 67 6.34 -0.11 -3.91
N ALA A 68 6.64 1.19 -4.10
CA ALA A 68 7.98 1.68 -4.36
C ALA A 68 8.35 2.76 -3.34
N PRO A 69 9.43 2.63 -2.58
CA PRO A 69 9.86 3.67 -1.64
C PRO A 69 10.31 4.90 -2.41
N LEU A 70 9.87 6.10 -1.99
CA LEU A 70 10.26 7.38 -2.60
C LEU A 70 11.31 8.14 -1.78
N ALA A 71 11.37 7.86 -0.49
CA ALA A 71 12.40 8.38 0.39
C ALA A 71 12.62 7.38 1.51
N ALA A 72 13.87 7.18 1.85
CA ALA A 72 14.24 6.41 3.00
C ALA A 72 14.24 7.32 4.22
N THR A 73 13.39 7.02 5.19
CA THR A 73 13.43 7.64 6.51
C THR A 73 13.66 6.55 7.55
N ILE A 74 14.20 6.94 8.68
CA ILE A 74 14.40 6.01 9.79
C ILE A 74 13.03 5.48 10.23
N TYR A 75 12.80 4.16 10.09
CA TYR A 75 11.59 3.44 10.52
C TYR A 75 10.26 3.87 9.89
N GLY A 76 10.19 3.93 8.57
CA GLY A 76 8.93 4.15 7.87
C GLY A 76 8.09 2.89 7.72
N ALA A 77 6.98 2.74 8.46
CA ALA A 77 6.05 1.64 8.25
C ALA A 77 5.30 1.78 6.92
N VAL A 78 5.30 0.72 6.09
CA VAL A 78 4.54 0.70 4.82
C VAL A 78 3.19 0.03 4.99
N ILE A 79 3.12 -1.05 5.79
CA ILE A 79 1.90 -1.70 6.27
C ILE A 79 2.19 -2.37 7.60
N HIS A 80 1.27 -2.28 8.55
CA HIS A 80 1.46 -2.85 9.87
C HIS A 80 0.15 -3.12 10.61
N ALA A 81 0.22 -3.98 11.63
CA ALA A 81 -0.85 -4.20 12.60
C ALA A 81 -0.27 -4.40 13.99
N GLY A 82 -0.95 -3.84 14.99
CA GLY A 82 -0.59 -3.95 16.40
C GLY A 82 0.43 -2.94 16.89
N THR A 83 0.36 -2.63 18.20
CA THR A 83 1.25 -1.70 18.88
C THR A 83 2.32 -2.39 19.71
N SER A 84 2.00 -3.50 20.36
CA SER A 84 2.92 -4.26 21.22
C SER A 84 3.44 -5.54 20.56
N LYS A 85 2.59 -6.24 19.80
CA LYS A 85 3.01 -7.35 18.94
C LYS A 85 2.76 -6.90 17.51
N ILE A 86 3.82 -6.59 16.81
CA ILE A 86 3.76 -5.90 15.54
C ILE A 86 4.00 -6.90 14.41
N MET A 87 3.02 -7.01 13.52
CA MET A 87 3.20 -7.57 12.20
C MET A 87 3.33 -6.41 11.24
N ARG A 88 4.50 -6.22 10.62
CA ARG A 88 4.73 -5.06 9.76
C ARG A 88 5.76 -5.27 8.67
N PHE A 89 5.59 -4.56 7.57
CA PHE A 89 6.66 -4.22 6.66
C PHE A 89 7.04 -2.76 6.85
N TYR A 90 8.33 -2.46 6.85
CA TYR A 90 8.84 -1.11 7.04
C TYR A 90 10.13 -0.87 6.28
N ILE A 91 10.43 0.40 6.06
CA ILE A 91 11.65 0.88 5.43
C ILE A 91 12.54 1.46 6.53
N ASP A 92 13.78 1.01 6.60
CA ASP A 92 14.83 1.65 7.39
C ASP A 92 15.86 2.25 6.44
N GLY A 93 15.93 3.56 6.42
CA GLY A 93 16.60 4.33 5.40
C GLY A 93 18.06 3.99 5.09
N ALA A 94 18.78 3.50 6.07
CA ALA A 94 20.19 3.14 5.89
C ALA A 94 20.37 1.67 5.49
N ASN A 95 19.41 0.80 5.79
CA ASN A 95 19.64 -0.63 5.85
C ASN A 95 18.70 -1.47 4.98
N GLY A 96 17.56 -0.94 4.55
CA GLY A 96 16.73 -1.66 3.59
C GLY A 96 15.24 -1.78 3.91
N VAL A 97 14.61 -2.76 3.29
CA VAL A 97 13.23 -3.15 3.49
C VAL A 97 13.17 -4.33 4.45
N TYR A 98 12.30 -4.25 5.44
CA TYR A 98 12.20 -5.22 6.52
C TYR A 98 10.79 -5.78 6.64
N GLY A 99 10.70 -7.09 6.91
CA GLY A 99 9.54 -7.71 7.52
C GLY A 99 9.78 -7.93 9.01
N LYS A 100 8.78 -7.70 9.83
CA LYS A 100 8.82 -7.94 11.27
C LYS A 100 7.55 -8.60 11.76
N ILE A 101 7.71 -9.65 12.57
CA ILE A 101 6.67 -10.18 13.43
C ILE A 101 7.24 -10.18 14.86
N ASP A 102 6.53 -9.50 15.79
CA ASP A 102 6.94 -9.33 17.17
C ASP A 102 8.29 -8.58 17.36
N TRP A 103 8.67 -8.32 18.62
CA TRP A 103 9.84 -7.51 18.97
C TRP A 103 11.19 -8.12 18.56
N TYR A 104 11.25 -9.41 18.27
CA TYR A 104 12.50 -10.16 18.20
C TYR A 104 13.05 -10.45 16.80
N ASN A 105 12.29 -10.26 15.73
CA ASN A 105 12.71 -10.71 14.41
C ASN A 105 12.81 -9.56 13.41
N HIS A 106 13.92 -8.84 13.48
CA HIS A 106 14.35 -7.96 12.39
C HIS A 106 15.03 -8.78 11.31
N VAL A 107 14.56 -8.70 10.09
CA VAL A 107 15.24 -9.32 8.96
C VAL A 107 15.42 -8.30 7.87
N ILE A 108 16.66 -8.07 7.50
CA ILE A 108 17.01 -7.28 6.32
C ILE A 108 16.68 -8.12 5.09
N LEU A 109 15.77 -7.64 4.26
CA LEU A 109 15.36 -8.35 3.06
C LEU A 109 16.12 -7.87 1.83
N LYS A 110 16.32 -6.56 1.68
CA LYS A 110 17.01 -5.95 0.56
C LYS A 110 17.35 -4.47 0.86
N PRO A 111 18.49 -3.95 0.39
CA PRO A 111 18.75 -2.51 0.39
C PRO A 111 17.63 -1.76 -0.36
N VAL A 112 17.24 -0.60 0.15
CA VAL A 112 16.22 0.24 -0.48
C VAL A 112 16.83 1.02 -1.64
N VAL A 113 16.24 0.87 -2.80
CA VAL A 113 16.48 1.76 -3.95
C VAL A 113 15.22 2.61 -4.14
N SER A 114 15.38 3.93 -4.05
CA SER A 114 14.25 4.84 -4.23
C SER A 114 13.64 4.70 -5.61
N GLY A 115 12.31 4.51 -5.67
CA GLY A 115 11.55 4.31 -6.90
C GLY A 115 11.53 2.88 -7.43
N GLU A 116 12.33 1.96 -6.90
CA GLU A 116 12.26 0.55 -7.27
C GLU A 116 11.01 -0.09 -6.66
N ARG A 117 10.16 -0.70 -7.52
CA ARG A 117 8.93 -1.35 -7.10
C ARG A 117 9.21 -2.72 -6.51
N HIS A 118 8.61 -2.99 -5.39
CA HIS A 118 8.70 -4.25 -4.66
C HIS A 118 7.32 -4.72 -4.23
N ASN A 119 7.13 -6.05 -4.22
CA ASN A 119 6.03 -6.66 -3.48
C ASN A 119 6.59 -7.41 -2.27
N MET A 120 5.92 -7.23 -1.13
CA MET A 120 6.19 -7.97 0.09
C MET A 120 4.93 -8.67 0.54
N HIS A 121 5.06 -9.91 0.96
CA HIS A 121 3.96 -10.58 1.64
C HIS A 121 4.43 -11.47 2.78
N MET A 122 3.52 -11.71 3.69
CA MET A 122 3.68 -12.58 4.84
C MET A 122 2.51 -13.55 4.87
N VAL A 123 2.80 -14.83 5.02
CA VAL A 123 1.82 -15.89 5.18
C VAL A 123 2.40 -16.97 6.08
N GLU A 124 1.61 -17.47 7.04
CA GLU A 124 2.07 -18.51 7.97
C GLU A 124 3.44 -18.19 8.59
N GLN A 125 3.67 -16.92 8.91
CA GLN A 125 4.94 -16.43 9.46
C GLN A 125 6.16 -16.57 8.52
N LYS A 126 5.95 -16.81 7.25
CA LYS A 126 6.99 -16.74 6.22
C LYS A 126 6.92 -15.38 5.53
N VAL A 127 8.07 -14.75 5.34
CA VAL A 127 8.17 -13.45 4.67
C VAL A 127 8.79 -13.62 3.31
N PHE A 128 8.16 -13.03 2.32
CA PHE A 128 8.59 -13.03 0.93
C PHE A 128 8.85 -11.60 0.46
N LEU A 129 9.82 -11.45 -0.41
CA LEU A 129 10.11 -10.23 -1.15
C LEU A 129 10.26 -10.59 -2.62
N ASP A 130 9.49 -9.93 -3.49
CA ASP A 130 9.48 -10.14 -4.94
C ASP A 130 9.30 -11.63 -5.31
N GLY A 131 8.37 -12.31 -4.62
CA GLY A 131 8.08 -13.74 -4.79
C GLY A 131 9.08 -14.72 -4.18
N VAL A 132 10.20 -14.22 -3.61
CA VAL A 132 11.24 -15.07 -3.03
C VAL A 132 11.12 -15.11 -1.51
N GLN A 133 10.96 -16.31 -0.93
CA GLN A 133 10.96 -16.45 0.53
C GLN A 133 12.32 -16.03 1.10
N LYS A 134 12.29 -15.08 2.02
CA LYS A 134 13.48 -14.55 2.70
C LYS A 134 13.62 -15.07 4.12
N VAL A 135 12.49 -15.31 4.80
CA VAL A 135 12.48 -15.64 6.22
C VAL A 135 11.40 -16.64 6.54
N ASN A 136 11.67 -17.45 7.56
CA ASN A 136 10.67 -18.28 8.23
C ASN A 136 10.71 -17.97 9.73
N MET A 137 9.62 -17.43 10.26
CA MET A 137 9.46 -17.02 11.64
C MET A 137 8.54 -17.96 12.43
N SER A 138 8.51 -19.24 12.07
CA SER A 138 7.62 -20.27 12.63
C SER A 138 7.69 -20.45 14.16
N LYS A 139 8.66 -19.82 14.82
CA LYS A 139 8.81 -19.85 16.29
C LYS A 139 8.10 -18.69 17.00
N VAL A 140 7.49 -17.76 16.27
CA VAL A 140 6.75 -16.66 16.88
C VAL A 140 5.43 -17.20 17.43
N PRO A 141 5.12 -16.99 18.72
CA PRO A 141 3.84 -17.42 19.28
C PRO A 141 2.65 -16.79 18.55
N ALA A 142 1.59 -17.55 18.42
CA ALA A 142 0.35 -17.04 17.84
C ALA A 142 -0.17 -15.85 18.65
N PHE A 143 -0.61 -14.79 17.96
CA PHE A 143 -1.25 -13.63 18.56
C PHE A 143 -2.32 -13.04 17.63
N THR A 144 -3.21 -12.28 18.23
CA THR A 144 -4.10 -11.35 17.51
C THR A 144 -3.59 -9.95 17.76
N ALA A 145 -3.44 -9.16 16.74
CA ALA A 145 -3.04 -7.76 16.88
C ALA A 145 -4.12 -6.99 17.67
N ASN A 146 -3.67 -6.04 18.48
CA ASN A 146 -4.55 -5.17 19.26
C ASN A 146 -5.02 -3.91 18.50
N THR A 147 -4.62 -3.79 17.25
CA THR A 147 -5.06 -2.73 16.34
C THR A 147 -5.38 -3.32 14.97
N ASN A 148 -6.01 -2.52 14.13
CA ASN A 148 -6.33 -2.88 12.76
C ASN A 148 -5.07 -2.90 11.88
N VAL A 149 -5.21 -3.44 10.68
CA VAL A 149 -4.23 -3.26 9.60
C VAL A 149 -4.20 -1.80 9.20
N ILE A 150 -3.02 -1.21 9.25
CA ILE A 150 -2.73 0.18 8.90
C ILE A 150 -1.85 0.20 7.66
N VAL A 151 -2.23 0.91 6.62
CA VAL A 151 -1.43 1.12 5.41
C VAL A 151 -0.79 2.51 5.44
N GLY A 152 0.54 2.57 5.29
CA GLY A 152 1.32 3.78 5.50
C GLY A 152 1.68 4.01 6.97
N GLY A 153 2.13 5.21 7.30
CA GLY A 153 2.48 5.59 8.67
C GLY A 153 3.63 6.59 8.75
N ILE A 154 4.11 6.79 9.97
CA ILE A 154 5.19 7.75 10.24
C ILE A 154 6.46 7.31 9.50
N GLY A 155 7.02 8.22 8.72
CA GLY A 155 8.33 8.05 8.07
C GLY A 155 8.33 7.40 6.70
N ALA A 156 7.30 6.66 6.29
CA ALA A 156 7.26 6.07 4.95
C ALA A 156 6.67 7.06 3.93
N LYS A 157 7.47 7.40 2.92
CA LYS A 157 6.96 8.02 1.70
C LYS A 157 7.12 7.02 0.56
N MET A 158 6.03 6.69 -0.11
CA MET A 158 6.03 5.63 -1.12
C MET A 158 5.02 5.90 -2.24
N THR A 159 5.27 5.29 -3.39
CA THR A 159 4.23 5.00 -4.37
C THR A 159 3.59 3.67 -3.97
N LEU A 160 2.29 3.63 -3.83
CA LEU A 160 1.52 2.44 -3.45
C LEU A 160 0.72 1.96 -4.66
N TYR A 161 0.85 0.67 -4.98
CA TYR A 161 0.15 0.00 -6.08
C TYR A 161 -0.99 -0.88 -5.57
N GLY A 162 -0.94 -1.34 -4.32
CA GLY A 162 -2.00 -2.10 -3.68
C GLY A 162 -1.59 -2.72 -2.36
N ALA A 163 -2.59 -3.16 -1.59
CA ALA A 163 -2.37 -3.88 -0.34
C ALA A 163 -3.50 -4.90 -0.13
N LYS A 164 -3.19 -6.03 0.51
CA LYS A 164 -4.15 -7.10 0.78
C LYS A 164 -3.97 -7.67 2.17
N HIS A 165 -5.06 -8.14 2.73
CA HIS A 165 -5.07 -8.91 3.98
C HIS A 165 -6.13 -10.01 3.89
N GLY A 166 -5.92 -11.08 4.66
CA GLY A 166 -6.87 -12.19 4.76
C GLY A 166 -6.32 -13.37 5.54
N SER A 167 -7.09 -14.40 5.73
CA SER A 167 -6.62 -15.63 6.38
C SER A 167 -5.58 -16.39 5.53
N ASN A 168 -5.61 -16.19 4.21
CA ASN A 168 -4.61 -16.66 3.24
C ASN A 168 -4.77 -15.87 1.93
N GLU A 169 -3.91 -16.14 0.95
CA GLU A 169 -3.91 -15.44 -0.34
C GLU A 169 -5.22 -15.60 -1.14
N SER A 170 -5.93 -16.70 -0.96
CA SER A 170 -7.18 -17.00 -1.66
C SER A 170 -8.43 -16.57 -0.88
N THR A 171 -8.29 -16.25 0.39
CA THR A 171 -9.39 -15.87 1.28
C THR A 171 -9.07 -14.51 1.89
N LEU A 172 -9.41 -13.47 1.13
CA LEU A 172 -9.14 -12.08 1.48
C LEU A 172 -10.35 -11.47 2.19
N ASP A 173 -10.09 -10.64 3.18
CA ASP A 173 -11.04 -9.71 3.80
C ASP A 173 -10.72 -8.25 3.49
N LEU A 174 -9.59 -8.00 2.80
CA LEU A 174 -9.16 -6.69 2.33
C LEU A 174 -8.39 -6.84 1.02
N ASP A 175 -8.80 -6.12 -0.04
CA ASP A 175 -8.10 -6.02 -1.33
C ASP A 175 -8.13 -4.58 -1.82
N LEU A 176 -7.13 -3.82 -1.39
CA LEU A 176 -7.02 -2.38 -1.60
C LEU A 176 -6.33 -2.07 -2.91
N VAL A 177 -6.98 -1.29 -3.75
CA VAL A 177 -6.46 -0.78 -5.00
C VAL A 177 -6.51 0.75 -5.05
N PRO A 178 -5.53 1.43 -5.67
CA PRO A 178 -5.56 2.87 -5.84
C PRO A 178 -6.76 3.33 -6.66
N ALA A 179 -7.44 4.36 -6.17
CA ALA A 179 -8.60 4.93 -6.84
C ALA A 179 -8.74 6.44 -6.56
N ILE A 180 -9.49 7.11 -7.43
CA ILE A 180 -9.96 8.48 -7.25
C ILE A 180 -11.49 8.43 -7.15
N ARG A 181 -12.04 9.03 -6.11
CA ARG A 181 -13.48 9.20 -5.98
C ARG A 181 -13.93 10.32 -6.92
N ASN A 182 -14.88 10.00 -7.81
CA ASN A 182 -15.26 10.90 -8.90
C ASN A 182 -16.03 12.14 -8.44
N SER A 183 -16.73 12.08 -7.31
CA SER A 183 -17.55 13.18 -6.80
C SER A 183 -16.76 14.41 -6.35
N ASP A 184 -15.51 14.20 -5.84
CA ASP A 184 -14.69 15.26 -5.26
C ASP A 184 -13.21 15.17 -5.65
N LEU A 185 -12.87 14.24 -6.54
CA LEU A 185 -11.51 13.98 -7.03
C LEU A 185 -10.49 13.62 -5.94
N VAL A 186 -10.96 13.08 -4.82
CA VAL A 186 -10.10 12.66 -3.73
C VAL A 186 -9.43 11.32 -4.09
N ALA A 187 -8.10 11.28 -3.99
CA ALA A 187 -7.33 10.05 -4.14
C ALA A 187 -7.39 9.21 -2.86
N GLY A 188 -7.41 7.90 -3.00
CA GLY A 188 -7.48 6.97 -1.88
C GLY A 188 -7.30 5.53 -2.31
N LEU A 189 -7.70 4.62 -1.44
CA LEU A 189 -7.76 3.19 -1.72
C LEU A 189 -9.22 2.73 -1.73
N TYR A 190 -9.57 1.95 -2.74
CA TYR A 190 -10.85 1.28 -2.83
C TYR A 190 -10.67 -0.19 -2.48
N ASP A 191 -11.47 -0.70 -1.56
CA ASP A 191 -11.46 -2.10 -1.20
C ASP A 191 -12.40 -2.90 -2.11
N ASN A 192 -11.83 -3.83 -2.86
CA ASN A 192 -12.58 -4.70 -3.77
C ASN A 192 -13.50 -5.70 -3.03
N ILE A 193 -13.28 -5.96 -1.74
CA ILE A 193 -14.09 -6.89 -0.94
C ILE A 193 -15.30 -6.17 -0.36
N THR A 194 -15.07 -5.15 0.47
CA THR A 194 -16.15 -4.45 1.19
C THR A 194 -16.82 -3.36 0.37
N LYS A 195 -16.22 -2.98 -0.79
CA LYS A 195 -16.65 -1.87 -1.65
C LYS A 195 -16.54 -0.50 -0.96
N GLN A 196 -15.71 -0.41 0.08
CA GLN A 196 -15.45 0.81 0.81
C GLN A 196 -14.31 1.60 0.19
N PHE A 197 -14.43 2.92 0.18
CA PHE A 197 -13.37 3.84 -0.22
C PHE A 197 -12.74 4.48 1.01
N PHE A 198 -11.42 4.43 1.07
CA PHE A 198 -10.62 5.02 2.13
C PHE A 198 -9.83 6.20 1.55
N PRO A 199 -10.24 7.44 1.83
CA PRO A 199 -9.50 8.61 1.35
C PRO A 199 -8.14 8.70 2.07
N TYR A 200 -7.08 8.95 1.32
CA TYR A 200 -5.85 9.45 1.93
C TYR A 200 -6.06 10.94 2.22
N GLY A 201 -6.65 11.21 3.36
CA GLY A 201 -6.70 12.56 3.92
C GLY A 201 -5.29 13.01 4.30
N THR A 202 -5.02 14.29 4.13
CA THR A 202 -3.94 14.92 4.90
C THR A 202 -4.20 14.60 6.36
N ALA A 203 -3.28 13.85 7.00
CA ALA A 203 -3.37 13.60 8.42
C ALA A 203 -3.50 14.95 9.11
N THR A 204 -4.70 15.28 9.54
CA THR A 204 -4.89 16.36 10.50
C THR A 204 -4.19 15.90 11.76
N GLY A 205 -3.06 16.56 12.07
CA GLY A 205 -2.26 16.23 13.21
C GLY A 205 -3.09 16.26 14.49
N GLY A 206 -3.00 15.20 15.25
CA GLY A 206 -3.21 15.19 16.66
C GLY A 206 -1.84 15.14 17.33
#